data_e733c046a0d6b889958fe1df883c602d
#
_entry.id   e733c046a0d6b889958fe1df883c602d
#
_cell.length_a   1.000
_cell.length_b   1.000
_cell.length_c   1.000
_cell.angle_alpha   90.00
_cell.angle_beta   90.00
_cell.angle_gamma   90.00
#
_symmetry.space_group_name_H-M   'P 1'
#
loop_
_entity.id
_entity.type
_entity.pdbx_description
1 polymer ?
#
loop_
_entity_poly.entity_id
_entity_poly.type
_entity_poly.pdbx_seq_one_letter_code
_entity_poly.pdbx_strand_id
1 'polypeptide(L)'
;MSNLKELTWEHHKNAERQAFVKEMFSGKPQISNERYATYLFNQHPMYDILEAIAMMHGLFNGAPALRRAPAIMADFEQLWAGGDKERPPLCPVVNEYVEYMKTIMDDKDKVMAHVYVRHMGDLSGGQMIAKRVPGNGRFYKFKQDNDELKAHIRSKLNDDMADEAKKCFDFATKLFQQMMELPNA
;
A
#
# COMPACT_ATOMS: atom_id res chain seq x y z
N MET A 1 -16.41 -18.83 -1.97
CA MET A 1 -15.85 -17.52 -2.32
C MET A 1 -16.10 -16.53 -1.23
N SER A 2 -15.13 -15.67 -0.90
CA SER A 2 -15.31 -14.65 0.13
C SER A 2 -16.13 -13.48 -0.39
N ASN A 3 -16.84 -12.80 0.52
CA ASN A 3 -17.57 -11.57 0.25
C ASN A 3 -16.83 -10.34 0.78
N LEU A 4 -15.51 -10.44 0.96
CA LEU A 4 -14.70 -9.37 1.58
C LEU A 4 -14.86 -8.02 0.87
N LYS A 5 -14.93 -8.01 -0.46
CA LYS A 5 -15.12 -6.78 -1.22
C LYS A 5 -16.39 -6.05 -0.80
N GLU A 6 -17.49 -6.77 -0.66
CA GLU A 6 -18.77 -6.20 -0.23
C GLU A 6 -18.75 -5.79 1.25
N LEU A 7 -18.21 -6.67 2.10
CA LEU A 7 -18.15 -6.44 3.54
C LEU A 7 -17.28 -5.25 3.94
N THR A 8 -16.30 -4.90 3.11
CA THR A 8 -15.36 -3.80 3.37
C THR A 8 -15.60 -2.58 2.48
N TRP A 9 -16.66 -2.59 1.68
CA TRP A 9 -16.88 -1.60 0.61
C TRP A 9 -16.90 -0.15 1.09
N GLU A 10 -17.57 0.14 2.21
CA GLU A 10 -17.63 1.50 2.75
C GLU A 10 -16.25 2.02 3.17
N HIS A 11 -15.44 1.19 3.79
CA HIS A 11 -14.06 1.55 4.19
C HIS A 11 -13.16 1.72 2.97
N HIS A 12 -13.31 0.87 1.96
CA HIS A 12 -12.60 0.96 0.69
C HIS A 12 -12.92 2.29 0.00
N LYS A 13 -14.21 2.62 -0.16
CA LYS A 13 -14.64 3.88 -0.78
C LYS A 13 -14.13 5.09 -0.01
N ASN A 14 -14.17 5.04 1.32
CA ASN A 14 -13.69 6.13 2.15
C ASN A 14 -12.21 6.42 1.90
N ALA A 15 -11.38 5.38 1.77
CA ALA A 15 -9.97 5.54 1.43
C ALA A 15 -9.80 6.16 0.03
N GLU A 16 -10.51 5.66 -0.97
CA GLU A 16 -10.42 6.17 -2.36
C GLU A 16 -10.88 7.63 -2.51
N ARG A 17 -11.78 8.10 -1.65
CA ARG A 17 -12.32 9.47 -1.69
C ARG A 17 -11.40 10.52 -1.11
N GLN A 18 -10.28 10.13 -0.50
CA GLN A 18 -9.37 11.09 0.12
C GLN A 18 -8.75 12.03 -0.92
N ALA A 19 -8.56 13.28 -0.54
CA ALA A 19 -8.07 14.32 -1.44
C ALA A 19 -6.69 13.97 -2.02
N PHE A 20 -5.81 13.34 -1.24
CA PHE A 20 -4.49 12.93 -1.72
C PHE A 20 -4.58 11.90 -2.84
N VAL A 21 -5.52 10.96 -2.75
CA VAL A 21 -5.76 9.98 -3.81
C VAL A 21 -6.19 10.69 -5.10
N LYS A 22 -7.03 11.72 -5.00
CA LYS A 22 -7.44 12.53 -6.14
C LYS A 22 -6.26 13.26 -6.78
N GLU A 23 -5.32 13.77 -5.99
CA GLU A 23 -4.08 14.36 -6.53
C GLU A 23 -3.30 13.35 -7.37
N MET A 24 -3.13 12.13 -6.88
CA MET A 24 -2.41 11.09 -7.63
C MET A 24 -3.13 10.67 -8.91
N PHE A 25 -4.46 10.61 -8.87
CA PHE A 25 -5.28 10.15 -9.99
C PHE A 25 -5.57 11.23 -11.04
N SER A 26 -5.59 12.51 -10.66
CA SER A 26 -5.97 13.58 -11.59
C SER A 26 -5.01 13.70 -12.78
N GLY A 27 -3.71 13.48 -12.52
CA GLY A 27 -2.68 13.60 -13.53
C GLY A 27 -2.52 14.99 -14.13
N LYS A 28 -3.31 15.98 -13.69
CA LYS A 28 -3.32 17.34 -14.25
C LYS A 28 -3.55 18.38 -13.16
N PRO A 29 -2.49 19.06 -12.67
CA PRO A 29 -1.09 18.75 -12.96
C PRO A 29 -0.68 17.41 -12.35
N GLN A 30 0.32 16.77 -12.92
CA GLN A 30 0.89 15.56 -12.33
C GLN A 30 1.46 15.90 -10.95
N ILE A 31 1.24 14.99 -9.98
CA ILE A 31 1.84 15.11 -8.65
C ILE A 31 3.37 15.29 -8.78
N SER A 32 3.96 16.18 -7.99
CA SER A 32 5.40 16.44 -8.07
C SER A 32 6.24 15.24 -7.67
N ASN A 33 7.48 15.19 -8.17
CA ASN A 33 8.42 14.14 -7.78
C ASN A 33 8.62 14.08 -6.27
N GLU A 34 8.80 15.24 -5.62
CA GLU A 34 9.04 15.30 -4.18
C GLU A 34 7.83 14.86 -3.37
N ARG A 35 6.64 15.27 -3.77
CA ARG A 35 5.41 14.90 -3.07
C ARG A 35 5.13 13.41 -3.20
N TYR A 36 5.28 12.84 -4.38
CA TYR A 36 5.11 11.41 -4.58
C TYR A 36 6.22 10.61 -3.86
N ALA A 37 7.47 11.09 -3.92
CA ALA A 37 8.57 10.46 -3.17
C ALA A 37 8.29 10.48 -1.65
N THR A 38 7.75 11.56 -1.12
CA THR A 38 7.34 11.63 0.28
C THR A 38 6.28 10.57 0.62
N TYR A 39 5.31 10.38 -0.26
CA TYR A 39 4.31 9.32 -0.11
C TYR A 39 4.97 7.93 -0.10
N LEU A 40 5.87 7.67 -1.04
CA LEU A 40 6.60 6.40 -1.12
C LEU A 40 7.45 6.14 0.14
N PHE A 41 8.10 7.17 0.66
CA PHE A 41 8.88 7.10 1.89
C PHE A 41 8.00 6.68 3.08
N ASN A 42 6.76 7.16 3.13
CA ASN A 42 5.79 6.81 4.16
C ASN A 42 5.19 5.41 3.96
N GLN A 43 4.98 4.99 2.72
CA GLN A 43 4.48 3.64 2.42
C GLN A 43 5.50 2.55 2.71
N HIS A 44 6.79 2.83 2.48
CA HIS A 44 7.82 1.80 2.57
C HIS A 44 7.85 1.06 3.91
N PRO A 45 7.91 1.72 5.09
CA PRO A 45 7.94 1.01 6.36
C PRO A 45 6.68 0.18 6.61
N MET A 46 5.53 0.64 6.13
CA MET A 46 4.26 -0.06 6.30
C MET A 46 4.26 -1.36 5.49
N TYR A 47 4.70 -1.30 4.22
CA TYR A 47 4.84 -2.50 3.39
C TYR A 47 5.95 -3.41 3.89
N ASP A 48 7.06 -2.86 4.32
CA ASP A 48 8.20 -3.65 4.78
C ASP A 48 7.86 -4.54 5.98
N ILE A 49 7.20 -3.98 7.00
CA ILE A 49 6.78 -4.76 8.17
C ILE A 49 5.71 -5.80 7.80
N LEU A 50 4.72 -5.41 7.01
CA LEU A 50 3.68 -6.34 6.57
C LEU A 50 4.27 -7.52 5.79
N GLU A 51 5.13 -7.22 4.83
CA GLU A 51 5.71 -8.25 3.96
C GLU A 51 6.67 -9.16 4.70
N ALA A 52 7.45 -8.64 5.64
CA ALA A 52 8.30 -9.45 6.49
C ALA A 52 7.47 -10.47 7.29
N ILE A 53 6.39 -10.03 7.92
CA ILE A 53 5.50 -10.91 8.68
C ILE A 53 4.78 -11.90 7.76
N ALA A 54 4.29 -11.44 6.61
CA ALA A 54 3.63 -12.30 5.62
C ALA A 54 4.56 -13.42 5.14
N MET A 55 5.83 -13.11 4.89
CA MET A 55 6.83 -14.11 4.50
C MET A 55 7.11 -15.11 5.61
N MET A 56 7.12 -14.69 6.88
CA MET A 56 7.24 -15.61 8.02
C MET A 56 6.12 -16.65 8.05
N HIS A 57 4.92 -16.26 7.63
CA HIS A 57 3.77 -17.15 7.53
C HIS A 57 3.68 -17.92 6.21
N GLY A 58 4.62 -17.74 5.31
CA GLY A 58 4.60 -18.39 3.98
C GLY A 58 3.52 -17.88 3.05
N LEU A 59 2.96 -16.69 3.30
CA LEU A 59 1.84 -16.16 2.53
C LEU A 59 2.22 -15.82 1.08
N PHE A 60 3.51 -15.58 0.82
CA PHE A 60 4.01 -15.28 -0.53
C PHE A 60 4.64 -16.49 -1.23
N ASN A 61 4.54 -17.68 -0.62
CA ASN A 61 5.05 -18.91 -1.27
C ASN A 61 4.27 -19.17 -2.57
N GLY A 62 4.99 -19.31 -3.68
CA GLY A 62 4.40 -19.43 -5.01
C GLY A 62 4.06 -18.11 -5.67
N ALA A 63 4.19 -16.99 -4.97
CA ALA A 63 3.90 -15.66 -5.52
C ALA A 63 4.89 -14.60 -5.00
N PRO A 64 6.22 -14.83 -5.13
CA PRO A 64 7.21 -13.89 -4.59
C PRO A 64 7.15 -12.51 -5.24
N ALA A 65 6.59 -12.41 -6.44
CA ALA A 65 6.43 -11.13 -7.13
C ALA A 65 5.42 -10.20 -6.47
N LEU A 66 4.64 -10.66 -5.48
CA LEU A 66 3.75 -9.79 -4.69
C LEU A 66 4.52 -8.74 -3.89
N ARG A 67 5.75 -9.01 -3.52
CA ARG A 67 6.53 -8.12 -2.65
C ARG A 67 6.74 -6.74 -3.28
N ARG A 68 6.37 -5.70 -2.53
CA ARG A 68 6.41 -4.29 -3.01
C ARG A 68 7.48 -3.43 -2.35
N ALA A 69 7.93 -3.76 -1.15
CA ALA A 69 8.87 -2.90 -0.41
C ALA A 69 10.12 -2.54 -1.22
N PRO A 70 10.80 -3.47 -1.92
CA PRO A 70 11.95 -3.10 -2.75
C PRO A 70 11.59 -2.18 -3.93
N ALA A 71 10.44 -2.39 -4.57
CA ALA A 71 9.98 -1.57 -5.69
C ALA A 71 9.62 -0.15 -5.23
N ILE A 72 8.98 -0.01 -4.07
CA ILE A 72 8.67 1.28 -3.45
C ILE A 72 9.98 2.05 -3.19
N MET A 73 10.97 1.40 -2.61
CA MET A 73 12.26 2.03 -2.33
C MET A 73 12.98 2.46 -3.61
N ALA A 74 12.93 1.63 -4.65
CA ALA A 74 13.55 1.96 -5.94
C ALA A 74 12.90 3.19 -6.58
N ASP A 75 11.57 3.30 -6.53
CA ASP A 75 10.87 4.48 -7.01
C ASP A 75 11.20 5.71 -6.18
N PHE A 76 11.26 5.57 -4.85
CA PHE A 76 11.67 6.66 -3.96
C PHE A 76 13.06 7.19 -4.32
N GLU A 77 14.04 6.31 -4.45
CA GLU A 77 15.42 6.69 -4.78
C GLU A 77 15.52 7.38 -6.14
N GLN A 78 14.70 6.98 -7.10
CA GLN A 78 14.64 7.61 -8.41
C GLN A 78 14.12 9.06 -8.35
N LEU A 79 13.14 9.31 -7.49
CA LEU A 79 12.38 10.57 -7.49
C LEU A 79 12.84 11.56 -6.45
N TRP A 80 13.46 11.10 -5.37
CA TRP A 80 13.94 11.98 -4.31
C TRP A 80 15.27 12.61 -4.70
N ALA A 81 15.20 13.87 -5.14
CA ALA A 81 16.37 14.61 -5.61
C ALA A 81 17.25 15.16 -4.46
N GLY A 82 16.91 14.81 -3.21
CA GLY A 82 17.53 15.37 -2.03
C GLY A 82 19.02 15.03 -1.84
N GLY A 83 19.51 13.96 -2.46
CA GLY A 83 20.88 13.49 -2.19
C GLY A 83 21.10 13.29 -0.70
N ASP A 84 22.08 13.98 -0.14
CA ASP A 84 22.38 13.98 1.29
C ASP A 84 21.47 14.91 2.12
N LYS A 85 20.45 15.50 1.51
CA LYS A 85 19.49 16.37 2.20
C LYS A 85 18.58 15.57 3.12
N GLU A 86 17.89 16.32 3.98
CA GLU A 86 16.91 15.78 4.93
C GLU A 86 15.93 14.80 4.26
N ARG A 87 15.65 13.72 4.96
CA ARG A 87 14.63 12.75 4.54
C ARG A 87 13.25 13.41 4.54
N PRO A 88 12.31 12.91 3.72
CA PRO A 88 10.94 13.41 3.79
C PRO A 88 10.34 13.25 5.20
N PRO A 89 9.35 14.08 5.55
CA PRO A 89 8.65 13.91 6.81
C PRO A 89 7.91 12.57 6.87
N LEU A 90 7.93 11.95 8.05
CA LEU A 90 7.22 10.71 8.31
C LEU A 90 5.90 11.03 9.01
N CYS A 91 4.80 10.59 8.41
CA CYS A 91 3.47 10.75 9.00
C CYS A 91 3.33 9.88 10.25
N PRO A 92 2.66 10.39 11.32
CA PRO A 92 2.52 9.64 12.57
C PRO A 92 1.89 8.25 12.40
N VAL A 93 0.95 8.10 11.47
CA VAL A 93 0.28 6.81 11.22
C VAL A 93 1.25 5.69 10.84
N VAL A 94 2.40 6.02 10.26
CA VAL A 94 3.38 5.00 9.84
C VAL A 94 3.89 4.22 11.05
N ASN A 95 4.31 4.92 12.10
CA ASN A 95 4.76 4.27 13.33
C ASN A 95 3.61 3.55 14.04
N GLU A 96 2.41 4.15 14.04
CA GLU A 96 1.21 3.50 14.58
C GLU A 96 0.95 2.16 13.88
N TYR A 97 1.05 2.12 12.55
CA TYR A 97 0.84 0.90 11.79
C TYR A 97 1.91 -0.16 12.09
N VAL A 98 3.19 0.25 12.12
CA VAL A 98 4.29 -0.68 12.43
C VAL A 98 4.09 -1.31 13.81
N GLU A 99 3.75 -0.51 14.82
CA GLU A 99 3.47 -1.03 16.17
C GLU A 99 2.22 -1.92 16.20
N TYR A 100 1.18 -1.55 15.47
CA TYR A 100 -0.02 -2.36 15.36
C TYR A 100 0.28 -3.72 14.75
N MET A 101 1.06 -3.79 13.67
CA MET A 101 1.41 -5.04 13.00
C MET A 101 2.16 -5.98 13.94
N LYS A 102 2.96 -5.46 14.85
CA LYS A 102 3.64 -6.28 15.86
C LYS A 102 2.64 -6.98 16.81
N THR A 103 1.50 -6.34 17.07
CA THR A 103 0.47 -6.92 17.96
C THR A 103 -0.29 -8.06 17.30
N ILE A 104 -0.35 -8.13 15.99
CA ILE A 104 -1.09 -9.17 15.25
C ILE A 104 -0.17 -10.14 14.51
N MET A 105 1.14 -10.04 14.68
CA MET A 105 2.11 -10.78 13.86
C MET A 105 1.96 -12.30 13.96
N ASP A 106 1.43 -12.83 15.05
CA ASP A 106 1.23 -14.28 15.23
C ASP A 106 -0.09 -14.78 14.65
N ASP A 107 -0.97 -13.87 14.21
CA ASP A 107 -2.27 -14.22 13.64
C ASP A 107 -2.21 -14.17 12.12
N LYS A 108 -2.02 -15.32 11.49
CA LYS A 108 -1.87 -15.46 10.04
C LYS A 108 -3.02 -14.84 9.26
N ASP A 109 -4.27 -15.04 9.72
CA ASP A 109 -5.44 -14.54 9.02
C ASP A 109 -5.56 -13.02 9.09
N LYS A 110 -5.21 -12.42 10.22
CA LYS A 110 -5.16 -10.95 10.33
C LYS A 110 -4.10 -10.37 9.41
N VAL A 111 -2.92 -10.98 9.36
CA VAL A 111 -1.86 -10.54 8.45
C VAL A 111 -2.32 -10.67 6.99
N MET A 112 -2.98 -11.78 6.64
CA MET A 112 -3.50 -11.98 5.28
C MET A 112 -4.57 -10.94 4.90
N ALA A 113 -5.37 -10.48 5.85
CA ALA A 113 -6.34 -9.41 5.60
C ALA A 113 -5.65 -8.12 5.13
N HIS A 114 -4.50 -7.79 5.70
CA HIS A 114 -3.69 -6.63 5.26
C HIS A 114 -3.08 -6.84 3.88
N VAL A 115 -2.60 -8.05 3.58
CA VAL A 115 -2.11 -8.39 2.23
C VAL A 115 -3.23 -8.22 1.20
N TYR A 116 -4.42 -8.68 1.51
CA TYR A 116 -5.59 -8.48 0.66
C TYR A 116 -5.82 -7.00 0.34
N VAL A 117 -5.93 -6.16 1.36
CA VAL A 117 -6.24 -4.74 1.16
C VAL A 117 -5.16 -4.04 0.33
N ARG A 118 -3.90 -4.23 0.69
CA ARG A 118 -2.80 -3.49 0.05
C ARG A 118 -2.41 -4.08 -1.29
N HIS A 119 -2.12 -5.36 -1.36
CA HIS A 119 -1.58 -5.98 -2.58
C HIS A 119 -2.66 -6.19 -3.65
N MET A 120 -3.89 -6.54 -3.27
CA MET A 120 -4.99 -6.60 -4.25
C MET A 120 -5.30 -5.21 -4.82
N GLY A 121 -5.23 -4.17 -3.98
CA GLY A 121 -5.39 -2.79 -4.42
C GLY A 121 -4.32 -2.39 -5.43
N ASP A 122 -3.06 -2.75 -5.17
CA ASP A 122 -1.94 -2.46 -6.07
C ASP A 122 -2.07 -3.19 -7.41
N LEU A 123 -2.55 -4.43 -7.39
CA LEU A 123 -2.77 -5.23 -8.60
C LEU A 123 -3.95 -4.71 -9.43
N SER A 124 -4.94 -4.11 -8.81
CA SER A 124 -6.16 -3.63 -9.45
C SER A 124 -6.09 -2.15 -9.78
N GLY A 125 -6.29 -1.27 -8.80
CA GLY A 125 -6.27 0.19 -8.98
C GLY A 125 -4.89 0.75 -9.30
N GLY A 126 -3.84 0.09 -8.85
CA GLY A 126 -2.46 0.52 -9.07
C GLY A 126 -2.08 0.65 -10.53
N GLN A 127 -2.72 -0.11 -11.43
CA GLN A 127 -2.42 -0.03 -12.86
C GLN A 127 -2.79 1.34 -13.44
N MET A 128 -3.83 1.97 -12.95
CA MET A 128 -4.20 3.34 -13.34
C MET A 128 -3.27 4.36 -12.68
N ILE A 129 -2.93 4.16 -11.42
CA ILE A 129 -2.01 5.04 -10.69
C ILE A 129 -0.66 5.09 -11.39
N ALA A 130 -0.13 3.95 -11.81
CA ALA A 130 1.16 3.86 -12.49
C ALA A 130 1.28 4.76 -13.72
N LYS A 131 0.17 5.01 -14.41
CA LYS A 131 0.13 5.86 -15.61
C LYS A 131 0.14 7.36 -15.28
N ARG A 132 -0.06 7.73 -14.03
CA ARG A 132 -0.30 9.11 -13.62
C ARG A 132 0.75 9.67 -12.68
N VAL A 133 1.51 8.79 -12.03
CA VAL A 133 2.57 9.18 -11.11
C VAL A 133 3.90 9.31 -11.83
N PRO A 134 4.81 10.16 -11.33
CA PRO A 134 6.13 10.32 -11.94
C PRO A 134 7.02 9.08 -11.74
N GLY A 135 8.09 9.01 -12.54
CA GLY A 135 9.09 7.95 -12.44
C GLY A 135 8.69 6.68 -13.17
N ASN A 136 9.37 5.58 -12.84
CA ASN A 136 9.19 4.30 -13.54
C ASN A 136 7.97 3.51 -13.07
N GLY A 137 7.32 3.90 -11.99
CA GLY A 137 6.11 3.22 -11.50
C GLY A 137 6.34 1.78 -11.09
N ARG A 138 7.52 1.46 -10.57
CA ARG A 138 7.89 0.09 -10.16
C ARG A 138 6.99 -0.45 -9.06
N PHE A 139 6.49 0.42 -8.18
CA PHE A 139 5.56 0.05 -7.12
C PHE A 139 4.38 -0.79 -7.66
N TYR A 140 3.87 -0.43 -8.84
CA TYR A 140 2.67 -1.04 -9.42
C TYR A 140 2.98 -2.01 -10.57
N LYS A 141 4.25 -2.30 -10.83
CA LYS A 141 4.68 -3.27 -11.85
C LYS A 141 5.11 -4.57 -11.19
N PHE A 142 4.44 -5.65 -11.55
CA PHE A 142 4.69 -6.98 -10.99
C PHE A 142 5.39 -7.85 -12.04
N LYS A 143 6.35 -8.66 -11.61
CA LYS A 143 7.13 -9.55 -12.48
C LYS A 143 6.44 -10.91 -12.72
N GLN A 144 5.15 -10.99 -12.46
CA GLN A 144 4.32 -12.17 -12.65
C GLN A 144 2.95 -11.70 -13.10
N ASP A 145 2.21 -12.55 -13.80
CA ASP A 145 0.87 -12.21 -14.31
C ASP A 145 -0.05 -11.73 -13.17
N ASN A 146 -0.71 -10.59 -13.38
CA ASN A 146 -1.56 -9.98 -12.36
C ASN A 146 -2.73 -10.87 -11.96
N ASP A 147 -3.34 -11.58 -12.92
CA ASP A 147 -4.47 -12.45 -12.62
C ASP A 147 -4.04 -13.67 -11.79
N GLU A 148 -2.85 -14.20 -12.04
CA GLU A 148 -2.27 -15.27 -11.22
C GLU A 148 -2.02 -14.80 -9.79
N LEU A 149 -1.47 -13.59 -9.62
CA LEU A 149 -1.22 -13.00 -8.30
C LEU A 149 -2.52 -12.73 -7.55
N LYS A 150 -3.54 -12.22 -8.25
CA LYS A 150 -4.88 -12.04 -7.67
C LYS A 150 -5.50 -13.36 -7.24
N ALA A 151 -5.38 -14.39 -8.05
CA ALA A 151 -5.88 -15.74 -7.72
C ALA A 151 -5.17 -16.30 -6.49
N HIS A 152 -3.86 -16.10 -6.37
CA HIS A 152 -3.10 -16.50 -5.19
C HIS A 152 -3.66 -15.85 -3.90
N ILE A 153 -3.89 -14.54 -3.94
CA ILE A 153 -4.48 -13.82 -2.81
C ILE A 153 -5.88 -14.37 -2.50
N ARG A 154 -6.75 -14.45 -3.53
CA ARG A 154 -8.15 -14.91 -3.34
C ARG A 154 -8.23 -16.30 -2.72
N SER A 155 -7.29 -17.19 -3.05
CA SER A 155 -7.27 -18.56 -2.51
C SER A 155 -7.11 -18.61 -0.99
N LYS A 156 -6.68 -17.53 -0.36
CA LYS A 156 -6.36 -17.46 1.07
C LYS A 156 -7.39 -16.66 1.88
N LEU A 157 -8.44 -16.15 1.24
CA LEU A 157 -9.40 -15.24 1.88
C LEU A 157 -10.58 -15.99 2.49
N ASN A 158 -11.13 -15.42 3.56
CA ASN A 158 -12.41 -15.80 4.14
C ASN A 158 -13.09 -14.56 4.73
N ASP A 159 -14.40 -14.68 5.02
CA ASP A 159 -15.19 -13.54 5.47
C ASP A 159 -14.85 -13.07 6.88
N ASP A 160 -14.24 -13.93 7.70
CA ASP A 160 -13.81 -13.58 9.06
C ASP A 160 -12.68 -12.53 9.05
N MET A 161 -12.04 -12.32 7.91
CA MET A 161 -11.01 -11.29 7.72
C MET A 161 -11.58 -9.87 7.59
N ALA A 162 -12.92 -9.71 7.51
CA ALA A 162 -13.53 -8.42 7.20
C ALA A 162 -13.17 -7.31 8.19
N ASP A 163 -13.24 -7.59 9.49
CA ASP A 163 -12.97 -6.56 10.50
C ASP A 163 -11.51 -6.08 10.45
N GLU A 164 -10.59 -7.01 10.25
CA GLU A 164 -9.17 -6.66 10.13
C GLU A 164 -8.88 -5.90 8.83
N ALA A 165 -9.51 -6.30 7.73
CA ALA A 165 -9.39 -5.59 6.45
C ALA A 165 -9.90 -4.14 6.57
N LYS A 166 -10.99 -3.91 7.31
CA LYS A 166 -11.49 -2.56 7.59
C LYS A 166 -10.46 -1.71 8.33
N LYS A 167 -9.77 -2.29 9.32
CA LYS A 167 -8.69 -1.59 10.03
C LYS A 167 -7.57 -1.20 9.08
N CYS A 168 -7.19 -2.06 8.14
CA CYS A 168 -6.18 -1.76 7.15
C CYS A 168 -6.60 -0.60 6.24
N PHE A 169 -7.84 -0.59 5.77
CA PHE A 169 -8.37 0.55 5.01
C PHE A 169 -8.35 1.85 5.82
N ASP A 170 -8.67 1.79 7.10
CA ASP A 170 -8.66 2.96 7.98
C ASP A 170 -7.23 3.51 8.17
N PHE A 171 -6.23 2.64 8.29
CA PHE A 171 -4.82 3.06 8.29
C PHE A 171 -4.43 3.74 6.98
N ALA A 172 -4.87 3.21 5.84
CA ALA A 172 -4.62 3.83 4.54
C ALA A 172 -5.29 5.21 4.43
N THR A 173 -6.55 5.31 4.85
CA THR A 173 -7.28 6.58 4.91
C THR A 173 -6.53 7.60 5.75
N LYS A 174 -6.04 7.19 6.91
CA LYS A 174 -5.29 8.07 7.82
C LYS A 174 -3.99 8.57 7.21
N LEU A 175 -3.27 7.71 6.49
CA LEU A 175 -2.07 8.14 5.75
C LEU A 175 -2.42 9.21 4.72
N PHE A 176 -3.47 8.99 3.92
CA PHE A 176 -3.89 9.97 2.91
C PHE A 176 -4.25 11.31 3.54
N GLN A 177 -4.97 11.30 4.68
CA GLN A 177 -5.31 12.51 5.42
C GLN A 177 -4.05 13.22 5.92
N GLN A 178 -3.12 12.49 6.51
CA GLN A 178 -1.88 13.06 7.03
C GLN A 178 -0.96 13.57 5.91
N MET A 179 -0.96 12.94 4.74
CA MET A 179 -0.25 13.48 3.58
C MET A 179 -0.78 14.85 3.16
N MET A 180 -2.09 15.08 3.27
CA MET A 180 -2.68 16.39 2.97
C MET A 180 -2.33 17.47 4.01
N GLU A 181 -1.98 17.08 5.21
CA GLU A 181 -1.54 18.00 6.27
C GLU A 181 -0.09 18.44 6.11
N LEU A 182 0.70 17.71 5.31
CA LEU A 182 2.10 18.08 5.05
C LEU A 182 2.17 19.31 4.13
N PRO A 183 3.19 20.19 4.33
CA PRO A 183 3.41 21.29 3.40
C PRO A 183 3.65 20.75 2.00
N ASN A 184 3.09 21.43 0.99
CA ASN A 184 3.40 21.10 -0.40
C ASN A 184 4.87 21.43 -0.68
N ALA A 185 5.58 20.44 -1.21
CA ALA A 185 6.93 20.65 -1.69
C ALA A 185 6.94 21.38 -3.03
#